data_8952c30bc4d4279e4cdf986c086298b2
#
_entry.id   8952c30bc4d4279e4cdf986c086298b2
#
_cell.length_a   1.000
_cell.length_b   1.000
_cell.length_c   1.000
_cell.angle_alpha   90.00
_cell.angle_beta   90.00
_cell.angle_gamma   90.00
#
_symmetry.space_group_name_H-M   'P 1'
#
loop_
_entity.id
_entity.type
_entity.pdbx_description
1 polymer ?
#
loop_
_entity_poly.entity_id
_entity_poly.type
_entity_poly.pdbx_seq_one_letter_code
_entity_poly.pdbx_strand_id
1 'polypeptide(L)'
;MGKIVSSKTLNNNNVLFEIEVNYKESLFLKGNIQNIHLFSEDAAQVCSNIASRGAYEATKYFLIPKQLRGGFDFNRNVHCQRIDLDKKIIFVFLVE
;
A
#
# COMPACT_ATOMS: atom_id res chain seq x y z
N MET A 1 -12.60 1.21 3.91
CA MET A 1 -11.71 1.87 2.93
C MET A 1 -12.35 3.14 2.41
N GLY A 2 -11.49 4.10 2.08
CA GLY A 2 -11.95 5.33 1.49
C GLY A 2 -12.36 5.19 0.03
N LYS A 3 -13.14 6.11 -0.45
CA LYS A 3 -13.51 6.18 -1.86
C LYS A 3 -13.46 7.61 -2.36
N ILE A 4 -13.18 7.78 -3.64
CA ILE A 4 -13.22 9.07 -4.29
C ILE A 4 -14.65 9.37 -4.69
N VAL A 5 -15.21 10.48 -4.16
CA VAL A 5 -16.60 10.86 -4.42
C VAL A 5 -16.73 11.92 -5.51
N SER A 6 -15.68 12.68 -5.76
CA SER A 6 -15.66 13.66 -6.84
C SER A 6 -14.24 13.95 -7.28
N SER A 7 -14.11 14.50 -8.49
CA SER A 7 -12.85 14.98 -9.01
C SER A 7 -13.06 16.26 -9.81
N LYS A 8 -12.04 17.11 -9.82
CA LYS A 8 -12.06 18.36 -10.58
C LYS A 8 -10.66 18.61 -11.15
N THR A 9 -10.58 18.83 -12.45
CA THR A 9 -9.32 19.21 -13.09
C THR A 9 -9.11 20.71 -12.91
N LEU A 10 -7.94 21.08 -12.41
CA LEU A 10 -7.56 22.46 -12.20
C LEU A 10 -6.79 23.01 -13.39
N ASN A 11 -6.65 24.35 -13.47
CA ASN A 11 -5.98 25.01 -14.59
C ASN A 11 -4.49 24.70 -14.72
N ASN A 12 -3.87 24.21 -13.64
CA ASN A 12 -2.44 23.86 -13.60
C ASN A 12 -2.16 22.39 -13.91
N ASN A 13 -3.11 21.70 -14.55
CA ASN A 13 -3.06 20.27 -14.83
C ASN A 13 -3.10 19.36 -13.60
N ASN A 14 -3.32 19.91 -12.42
CA ASN A 14 -3.57 19.11 -11.24
C ASN A 14 -5.03 18.68 -11.17
N VAL A 15 -5.28 17.59 -10.47
CA VAL A 15 -6.63 17.10 -10.24
C VAL A 15 -6.91 17.15 -8.74
N LEU A 16 -8.03 17.74 -8.38
CA LEU A 16 -8.51 17.78 -7.00
C LEU A 16 -9.46 16.60 -6.79
N PHE A 17 -9.18 15.78 -5.79
CA PHE A 17 -10.07 14.69 -5.40
C PHE A 17 -10.71 14.98 -4.06
N GLU A 18 -12.00 14.68 -3.96
CA GLU A 18 -12.72 14.63 -2.69
C GLU A 18 -12.86 13.18 -2.28
N ILE A 19 -12.39 12.86 -1.07
CA ILE A 19 -12.28 11.49 -0.58
C ILE A 19 -13.16 11.34 0.65
N GLU A 20 -13.97 10.29 0.66
CA GLU A 20 -14.79 9.91 1.81
C GLU A 20 -14.14 8.71 2.50
N VAL A 21 -13.88 8.83 3.80
CA VAL A 21 -13.36 7.76 4.65
C VAL A 21 -14.24 7.64 5.88
N ASN A 22 -14.26 6.48 6.54
CA ASN A 22 -14.99 6.35 7.78
C ASN A 22 -14.26 7.06 8.93
N TYR A 23 -14.97 7.27 10.03
CA TYR A 23 -14.42 8.02 11.16
C TYR A 23 -13.16 7.37 11.73
N LYS A 24 -13.13 6.04 11.83
CA LYS A 24 -11.95 5.32 12.35
C LYS A 24 -10.73 5.52 11.45
N GLU A 25 -10.92 5.48 10.14
CA GLU A 25 -9.83 5.72 9.19
C GLU A 25 -9.31 7.16 9.32
N SER A 26 -10.20 8.13 9.51
CA SER A 26 -9.79 9.53 9.68
C SER A 26 -8.91 9.72 10.91
N LEU A 27 -9.12 8.96 11.97
CA LEU A 27 -8.30 9.03 13.18
C LEU A 27 -6.84 8.61 12.92
N PHE A 28 -6.61 7.67 12.00
CA PHE A 28 -5.25 7.26 11.64
C PHE A 28 -4.50 8.36 10.89
N LEU A 29 -5.19 9.27 10.24
CA LEU A 29 -4.56 10.40 9.57
C LEU A 29 -4.09 11.45 10.57
N LYS A 30 -4.72 11.55 11.73
CA LYS A 30 -4.33 12.44 12.85
C LYS A 30 -4.12 13.88 12.43
N GLY A 31 -4.93 14.36 11.46
CA GLY A 31 -4.78 15.70 10.91
C GLY A 31 -3.59 15.89 9.96
N ASN A 32 -2.81 14.84 9.71
CA ASN A 32 -1.70 14.92 8.77
C ASN A 32 -2.21 14.98 7.34
N ILE A 33 -1.54 15.79 6.53
CA ILE A 33 -1.79 15.89 5.09
C ILE A 33 -0.54 15.50 4.28
N GLN A 34 0.54 15.12 4.96
CA GLN A 34 1.78 14.68 4.36
C GLN A 34 1.94 13.16 4.52
N ASN A 35 2.73 12.57 3.64
CA ASN A 35 3.03 11.14 3.68
C ASN A 35 1.79 10.24 3.53
N ILE A 36 0.78 10.74 2.82
CA ILE A 36 -0.44 10.02 2.48
C ILE A 36 -0.37 9.70 1.00
N HIS A 37 -0.54 8.42 0.66
CA HIS A 37 -0.43 7.93 -0.72
C HIS A 37 -1.74 7.28 -1.14
N LEU A 38 -2.11 7.53 -2.40
CA LEU A 38 -3.26 6.89 -3.03
C LEU A 38 -2.76 5.84 -4.00
N PHE A 39 -3.39 4.67 -3.98
CA PHE A 39 -3.11 3.62 -4.96
C PHE A 39 -4.39 2.86 -5.30
N SER A 40 -4.40 2.29 -6.50
CA SER A 40 -5.50 1.45 -6.96
C SER A 40 -5.09 -0.02 -6.89
N GLU A 41 -5.99 -0.87 -6.42
CA GLU A 41 -5.75 -2.32 -6.41
C GLU A 41 -5.52 -2.85 -7.83
N ASP A 42 -6.15 -2.25 -8.83
CA ASP A 42 -6.02 -2.67 -10.22
C ASP A 42 -4.60 -2.49 -10.77
N ALA A 43 -3.79 -1.64 -10.14
CA ALA A 43 -2.40 -1.46 -10.52
C ALA A 43 -1.49 -2.60 -10.02
N ALA A 44 -1.96 -3.43 -9.10
CA ALA A 44 -1.22 -4.56 -8.55
C ALA A 44 -1.37 -5.77 -9.48
N GLN A 45 -0.70 -5.74 -10.63
CA GLN A 45 -0.88 -6.73 -11.71
C GLN A 45 0.19 -7.81 -11.77
N VAL A 46 1.33 -7.60 -11.10
CA VAL A 46 2.43 -8.56 -11.11
C VAL A 46 2.17 -9.63 -10.06
N CYS A 47 2.13 -10.89 -10.49
CA CYS A 47 1.89 -12.01 -9.58
C CYS A 47 3.13 -12.31 -8.74
N SER A 48 2.91 -12.67 -7.48
CA SER A 48 3.95 -13.09 -6.56
C SER A 48 3.47 -14.29 -5.76
N ASN A 49 4.34 -14.81 -4.90
CA ASN A 49 4.06 -15.97 -4.06
C ASN A 49 4.45 -15.70 -2.61
N ILE A 50 3.73 -16.37 -1.71
CA ILE A 50 4.15 -16.47 -0.31
C ILE A 50 4.95 -17.75 -0.19
N ALA A 51 6.15 -17.67 0.37
CA ALA A 51 7.02 -18.80 0.61
C ALA A 51 7.18 -19.05 2.11
N SER A 52 7.57 -20.28 2.45
CA SER A 52 7.75 -20.70 3.85
C SER A 52 9.14 -21.26 4.03
N ARG A 53 9.72 -21.01 5.21
CA ARG A 53 11.02 -21.57 5.62
C ARG A 53 11.01 -21.89 7.10
N GLY A 54 12.01 -22.68 7.51
CA GLY A 54 12.24 -23.02 8.90
C GLY A 54 11.52 -24.29 9.33
N ALA A 55 11.72 -24.68 10.61
CA ALA A 55 11.07 -25.84 11.19
C ALA A 55 9.56 -25.63 11.18
N TYR A 56 8.82 -26.62 10.68
CA TYR A 56 7.36 -26.58 10.59
C TYR A 56 6.85 -25.38 9.77
N GLU A 57 7.66 -24.88 8.81
CA GLU A 57 7.30 -23.74 7.97
C GLU A 57 6.93 -22.49 8.78
N ALA A 58 7.64 -22.25 9.89
CA ALA A 58 7.30 -21.17 10.81
C ALA A 58 7.50 -19.77 10.22
N THR A 59 8.44 -19.62 9.27
CA THR A 59 8.73 -18.34 8.66
C THR A 59 7.97 -18.20 7.34
N LYS A 60 7.24 -17.10 7.22
CA LYS A 60 6.52 -16.75 5.99
C LYS A 60 7.11 -15.47 5.41
N TYR A 61 7.23 -15.42 4.08
CA TYR A 61 7.72 -14.23 3.41
C TYR A 61 7.10 -14.10 2.02
N PHE A 62 7.03 -12.83 1.56
CA PHE A 62 6.59 -12.52 0.21
C PHE A 62 7.80 -12.43 -0.70
N LEU A 63 7.72 -13.09 -1.86
CA LEU A 63 8.75 -12.94 -2.88
C LEU A 63 8.53 -11.63 -3.63
N ILE A 64 9.57 -10.83 -3.74
CA ILE A 64 9.54 -9.64 -4.59
C ILE A 64 9.75 -10.10 -6.02
N PRO A 65 8.76 -9.94 -6.93
CA PRO A 65 8.93 -10.34 -8.31
C PRO A 65 10.11 -9.66 -8.98
N LYS A 66 10.77 -10.37 -9.90
CA LYS A 66 11.96 -9.85 -10.58
C LYS A 66 11.70 -8.50 -11.24
N GLN A 67 10.52 -8.30 -11.79
CA GLN A 67 10.14 -7.06 -12.46
C GLN A 67 10.10 -5.86 -11.51
N LEU A 68 9.98 -6.10 -10.21
CA LEU A 68 9.85 -5.06 -9.19
C LEU A 68 11.13 -4.86 -8.37
N ARG A 69 12.22 -5.61 -8.67
CA ARG A 69 13.46 -5.55 -7.88
C ARG A 69 14.41 -4.46 -8.32
N GLY A 70 14.24 -3.90 -9.50
CA GLY A 70 15.21 -3.00 -10.09
C GLY A 70 15.52 -1.79 -9.24
N GLY A 71 16.80 -1.48 -9.10
CA GLY A 71 17.23 -0.17 -8.66
C GLY A 71 17.35 0.06 -7.17
N PHE A 72 17.18 -0.92 -6.27
CA PHE A 72 17.38 -0.65 -4.85
C PHE A 72 18.21 -1.70 -4.14
N ASP A 73 18.83 -1.27 -3.05
CA ASP A 73 19.64 -2.07 -2.15
C ASP A 73 18.70 -2.73 -1.12
N PHE A 74 18.86 -4.05 -0.90
CA PHE A 74 18.04 -4.80 0.04
C PHE A 74 18.48 -4.66 1.50
N ASN A 75 19.61 -4.01 1.79
CA ASN A 75 20.09 -3.74 3.14
C ASN A 75 19.56 -2.42 3.68
N ARG A 76 18.25 -2.23 3.62
CA ARG A 76 17.58 -0.99 4.03
C ARG A 76 16.60 -1.27 5.15
N ASN A 77 16.25 -0.22 5.88
CA ASN A 77 15.20 -0.32 6.87
C ASN A 77 13.86 -0.50 6.19
N VAL A 78 13.06 -1.41 6.74
CA VAL A 78 11.74 -1.71 6.20
C VAL A 78 10.71 -1.56 7.31
N HIS A 79 9.69 -0.76 7.06
CA HIS A 79 8.53 -0.64 7.91
C HIS A 79 7.33 -1.25 7.18
N CYS A 80 6.48 -1.94 7.91
CA CYS A 80 5.35 -2.58 7.27
C CYS A 80 4.08 -2.42 8.09
N GLN A 81 2.94 -2.49 7.40
CA GLN A 81 1.63 -2.54 8.02
C GLN A 81 0.75 -3.55 7.32
N ARG A 82 -0.23 -4.03 8.06
CA ARG A 82 -1.25 -4.94 7.55
C ARG A 82 -2.60 -4.22 7.59
N ILE A 83 -3.35 -4.31 6.50
CA ILE A 83 -4.70 -3.77 6.39
C ILE A 83 -5.64 -4.94 6.04
N ASP A 84 -6.57 -5.23 6.94
CA ASP A 84 -7.54 -6.29 6.71
C ASP A 84 -8.80 -5.73 6.05
N LEU A 85 -9.15 -6.29 4.91
CA LEU A 85 -10.39 -6.00 4.20
C LEU A 85 -11.30 -7.22 4.27
N ASP A 86 -12.52 -7.07 3.80
CA ASP A 86 -13.55 -8.11 3.93
C ASP A 86 -13.10 -9.46 3.34
N LYS A 87 -12.54 -9.47 2.14
CA LYS A 87 -12.15 -10.69 1.42
C LYS A 87 -10.68 -10.74 1.03
N LYS A 88 -9.87 -9.81 1.51
CA LYS A 88 -8.46 -9.73 1.15
C LYS A 88 -7.67 -9.02 2.24
N ILE A 89 -6.37 -9.19 2.19
CA ILE A 89 -5.44 -8.54 3.12
C ILE A 89 -4.43 -7.79 2.27
N ILE A 90 -4.13 -6.56 2.69
CA ILE A 90 -3.10 -5.74 2.06
C ILE A 90 -1.93 -5.63 3.03
N PHE A 91 -0.73 -5.92 2.54
CA PHE A 91 0.52 -5.65 3.25
C PHE A 91 1.25 -4.53 2.54
N VAL A 92 1.65 -3.52 3.29
CA VAL A 92 2.41 -2.39 2.76
C VAL A 92 3.80 -2.41 3.36
N PHE A 93 4.81 -2.38 2.51
CA PHE A 93 6.21 -2.33 2.92
C PHE A 93 6.82 -1.03 2.45
N LEU A 94 7.38 -0.26 3.38
CA LEU A 94 8.13 0.95 3.09
C LEU A 94 9.62 0.64 3.25
N VAL A 95 10.36 0.76 2.17
CA VAL A 95 11.81 0.53 2.14
C VAL A 95 12.50 1.89 2.10
N GLU A 96 13.23 2.21 3.17
CA GLU A 96 13.89 3.52 3.28
C GLU A 96 15.38 3.44 2.99
#